data_34af2c4af514961d9c6f55fb744d35df
#
_entry.id   34af2c4af514961d9c6f55fb744d35df
#
_cell.length_a   1.000
_cell.length_b   1.000
_cell.length_c   1.000
_cell.angle_alpha   90.00
_cell.angle_beta   90.00
_cell.angle_gamma   90.00
#
_symmetry.space_group_name_H-M   'P 1'
#
loop_
_entity.id
_entity.type
_entity.pdbx_description
1 polymer ?
#
loop_
_entity_poly.entity_id
_entity_poly.type
_entity_poly.pdbx_seq_one_letter_code
_entity_poly.pdbx_strand_id
1 'polypeptide(L)'
;MSIEESLKDAAATAAFNTMLNYTSNTTGHIPGYISEKWWEGGALFQTMIEYWYVTGDTSNNAAVSQGMYWQRGDDNYFPANYSAYLGNDDQMAWGLAAMTAAELGYPQETSMLSWLTLAEGVFQAQVRRWDSQSCGGGLYWQIFPY
;
A
#
# COMPACT_ATOMS: atom_id res chain seq x y z
N MET A 1 -20.08 -25.95 -13.52
CA MET A 1 -19.10 -24.93 -13.12
C MET A 1 -17.87 -25.14 -14.00
N SER A 2 -17.48 -24.11 -14.76
CA SER A 2 -16.27 -24.16 -15.58
C SER A 2 -15.02 -24.05 -14.68
N ILE A 3 -13.85 -24.39 -15.21
CA ILE A 3 -12.57 -24.20 -14.49
C ILE A 3 -12.38 -22.72 -14.14
N GLU A 4 -12.76 -21.82 -15.03
CA GLU A 4 -12.66 -20.38 -14.82
C GLU A 4 -13.54 -19.90 -13.64
N GLU A 5 -14.79 -20.37 -13.57
CA GLU A 5 -15.68 -20.07 -12.44
C GLU A 5 -15.11 -20.58 -11.12
N SER A 6 -14.59 -21.83 -11.11
CA SER A 6 -13.93 -22.38 -9.92
C SER A 6 -12.72 -21.57 -9.46
N LEU A 7 -11.90 -21.06 -10.39
CA LEU A 7 -10.74 -20.23 -10.06
C LEU A 7 -11.17 -18.86 -9.51
N LYS A 8 -12.21 -18.25 -10.09
CA LYS A 8 -12.76 -17.00 -9.59
C LYS A 8 -13.32 -17.14 -8.16
N ASP A 9 -14.07 -18.23 -7.91
CA ASP A 9 -14.63 -18.52 -6.58
C ASP A 9 -13.52 -18.77 -5.55
N ALA A 10 -12.47 -19.49 -5.93
CA ALA A 10 -11.31 -19.72 -5.07
C ALA A 10 -10.57 -18.41 -4.75
N ALA A 11 -10.36 -17.55 -5.76
CA ALA A 11 -9.73 -16.26 -5.58
C ALA A 11 -10.57 -15.33 -4.69
N ALA A 12 -11.90 -15.29 -4.90
CA ALA A 12 -12.82 -14.50 -4.07
C ALA A 12 -12.81 -15.00 -2.61
N THR A 13 -12.78 -16.30 -2.41
CA THR A 13 -12.69 -16.89 -1.05
C THR A 13 -11.37 -16.53 -0.38
N ALA A 14 -10.26 -16.60 -1.11
CA ALA A 14 -8.95 -16.21 -0.59
C ALA A 14 -8.91 -14.72 -0.23
N ALA A 15 -9.40 -13.85 -1.10
CA ALA A 15 -9.49 -12.41 -0.87
C ALA A 15 -10.35 -12.10 0.37
N PHE A 16 -11.52 -12.72 0.48
CA PHE A 16 -12.41 -12.56 1.63
C PHE A 16 -11.73 -12.99 2.94
N ASN A 17 -11.12 -14.18 2.98
CA ASN A 17 -10.44 -14.69 4.17
C ASN A 17 -9.24 -13.83 4.56
N THR A 18 -8.52 -13.29 3.59
CA THR A 18 -7.39 -12.39 3.83
C THR A 18 -7.89 -11.09 4.44
N MET A 19 -8.95 -10.50 3.89
CA MET A 19 -9.51 -9.26 4.41
C MET A 19 -10.22 -9.42 5.77
N LEU A 20 -10.64 -10.63 6.15
CA LEU A 20 -11.12 -10.89 7.51
C LEU A 20 -10.04 -10.69 8.59
N ASN A 21 -8.78 -10.86 8.22
CA ASN A 21 -7.65 -10.60 9.12
C ASN A 21 -7.24 -9.12 9.13
N TYR A 22 -7.85 -8.31 8.27
CA TYR A 22 -7.60 -6.89 8.20
C TYR A 22 -8.16 -6.17 9.44
N THR A 23 -7.29 -5.55 10.21
CA THR A 23 -7.65 -4.82 11.41
C THR A 23 -7.89 -3.36 11.07
N SER A 24 -9.10 -3.03 10.60
CA SER A 24 -9.50 -1.65 10.35
C SER A 24 -10.47 -1.18 11.44
N ASN A 25 -10.45 0.10 11.76
CA ASN A 25 -11.41 0.72 12.69
C ASN A 25 -11.53 0.07 14.07
N THR A 26 -10.59 -0.77 14.47
CA THR A 26 -10.52 -1.25 15.84
C THR A 26 -9.99 -0.14 16.73
N THR A 27 -10.56 0.04 17.90
CA THR A 27 -10.13 1.08 18.85
C THR A 27 -8.62 1.02 19.07
N GLY A 28 -7.91 2.11 18.80
CA GLY A 28 -6.45 2.20 18.91
C GLY A 28 -5.66 1.71 17.70
N HIS A 29 -6.30 1.21 16.65
CA HIS A 29 -5.65 0.82 15.41
C HIS A 29 -5.94 1.82 14.28
N ILE A 30 -4.93 2.07 13.46
CA ILE A 30 -5.08 2.87 12.24
C ILE A 30 -5.53 1.93 11.13
N PRO A 31 -6.58 2.25 10.33
CA PRO A 31 -6.97 1.44 9.18
C PRO A 31 -5.78 1.15 8.25
N GLY A 32 -5.66 -0.08 7.78
CA GLY A 32 -4.52 -0.54 6.98
C GLY A 32 -3.43 -1.27 7.78
N TYR A 33 -3.49 -1.22 9.10
CA TYR A 33 -2.57 -1.98 9.93
C TYR A 33 -2.97 -3.48 9.95
N ILE A 34 -2.07 -4.35 9.50
CA ILE A 34 -2.35 -5.78 9.36
C ILE A 34 -1.48 -6.63 10.28
N SER A 35 -0.23 -6.24 10.43
CA SER A 35 0.75 -6.97 11.21
C SER A 35 1.69 -5.99 11.93
N GLU A 36 2.62 -6.53 12.70
CA GLU A 36 3.70 -5.75 13.31
C GLU A 36 4.64 -5.10 12.27
N LYS A 37 4.59 -5.59 11.03
CA LYS A 37 5.38 -5.06 9.92
C LYS A 37 4.50 -4.22 9.01
N TRP A 38 4.62 -2.94 9.14
CA TRP A 38 3.79 -1.96 8.45
C TRP A 38 3.75 -2.09 6.92
N TRP A 39 4.87 -2.42 6.29
CA TRP A 39 4.97 -2.58 4.83
C TRP A 39 4.09 -3.73 4.28
N GLU A 40 3.80 -4.75 5.10
CA GLU A 40 2.94 -5.87 4.69
C GLU A 40 1.53 -5.40 4.31
N GLY A 41 1.06 -4.31 4.93
CA GLY A 41 -0.19 -3.66 4.54
C GLY A 41 -0.15 -3.13 3.11
N GLY A 42 0.96 -2.50 2.72
CA GLY A 42 1.17 -2.04 1.34
C GLY A 42 1.14 -3.19 0.33
N ALA A 43 1.84 -4.28 0.62
CA ALA A 43 1.86 -5.46 -0.23
C ALA A 43 0.48 -6.13 -0.36
N LEU A 44 -0.27 -6.22 0.75
CA LEU A 44 -1.63 -6.75 0.71
C LEU A 44 -2.53 -5.88 -0.16
N PHE A 45 -2.52 -4.58 0.03
CA PHE A 45 -3.42 -3.70 -0.71
C PHE A 45 -3.05 -3.63 -2.20
N GLN A 46 -1.78 -3.71 -2.55
CA GLN A 46 -1.38 -3.89 -3.94
C GLN A 46 -2.01 -5.16 -4.53
N THR A 47 -1.91 -6.30 -3.84
CA THR A 47 -2.53 -7.56 -4.27
C THR A 47 -4.05 -7.45 -4.41
N MET A 48 -4.72 -6.74 -3.50
CA MET A 48 -6.16 -6.54 -3.57
C MET A 48 -6.58 -5.63 -4.74
N ILE A 49 -5.77 -4.64 -5.10
CA ILE A 49 -5.98 -3.80 -6.28
C ILE A 49 -5.84 -4.62 -7.57
N GLU A 50 -4.82 -5.47 -7.65
CA GLU A 50 -4.63 -6.40 -8.78
C GLU A 50 -5.78 -7.41 -8.87
N TYR A 51 -6.23 -7.95 -7.74
CA TYR A 51 -7.39 -8.84 -7.66
C TYR A 51 -8.65 -8.15 -8.22
N TRP A 52 -8.95 -6.91 -7.78
CA TRP A 52 -10.05 -6.13 -8.32
C TRP A 52 -9.93 -5.96 -9.84
N TYR A 53 -8.76 -5.60 -10.33
CA TYR A 53 -8.52 -5.37 -11.76
C TYR A 53 -8.80 -6.62 -12.60
N VAL A 54 -8.35 -7.79 -12.14
CA VAL A 54 -8.51 -9.07 -12.86
C VAL A 54 -9.93 -9.62 -12.78
N THR A 55 -10.60 -9.46 -11.63
CA THR A 55 -11.89 -10.08 -11.36
C THR A 55 -13.08 -9.16 -11.57
N GLY A 56 -12.89 -7.85 -11.46
CA GLY A 56 -13.96 -6.85 -11.39
C GLY A 56 -14.71 -6.84 -10.05
N ASP A 57 -14.27 -7.61 -9.06
CA ASP A 57 -14.91 -7.66 -7.74
C ASP A 57 -14.58 -6.41 -6.93
N THR A 58 -15.61 -5.62 -6.61
CA THR A 58 -15.50 -4.36 -5.88
C THR A 58 -15.74 -4.48 -4.38
N SER A 59 -16.01 -5.68 -3.87
CA SER A 59 -16.44 -5.90 -2.48
C SER A 59 -15.46 -5.34 -1.45
N ASN A 60 -14.16 -5.33 -1.75
CA ASN A 60 -13.12 -4.89 -0.83
C ASN A 60 -12.64 -3.45 -1.10
N ASN A 61 -13.09 -2.80 -2.18
CA ASN A 61 -12.53 -1.52 -2.61
C ASN A 61 -12.60 -0.44 -1.54
N ALA A 62 -13.71 -0.34 -0.83
CA ALA A 62 -13.88 0.67 0.23
C ALA A 62 -12.85 0.49 1.36
N ALA A 63 -12.63 -0.75 1.80
CA ALA A 63 -11.66 -1.06 2.86
C ALA A 63 -10.22 -0.82 2.39
N VAL A 64 -9.88 -1.21 1.15
CA VAL A 64 -8.56 -0.99 0.55
C VAL A 64 -8.28 0.51 0.41
N SER A 65 -9.20 1.28 -0.16
CA SER A 65 -9.05 2.74 -0.31
C SER A 65 -8.90 3.41 1.05
N GLN A 66 -9.73 3.06 2.02
CA GLN A 66 -9.63 3.58 3.38
C GLN A 66 -8.25 3.32 3.97
N GLY A 67 -7.77 2.08 3.91
CA GLY A 67 -6.46 1.71 4.44
C GLY A 67 -5.33 2.45 3.75
N MET A 68 -5.33 2.51 2.42
CA MET A 68 -4.34 3.23 1.63
C MET A 68 -4.25 4.72 2.02
N TYR A 69 -5.40 5.39 2.16
CA TYR A 69 -5.42 6.81 2.53
C TYR A 69 -5.05 7.05 4.00
N TRP A 70 -5.43 6.17 4.91
CA TRP A 70 -5.07 6.31 6.32
C TRP A 70 -3.60 6.06 6.58
N GLN A 71 -3.01 5.07 5.93
CA GLN A 71 -1.59 4.76 6.08
C GLN A 71 -0.66 5.75 5.38
N ARG A 72 -1.21 6.61 4.50
CA ARG A 72 -0.47 7.70 3.87
C ARG A 72 0.25 8.58 4.89
N GLY A 73 -0.35 8.81 6.08
CA GLY A 73 0.13 9.81 7.02
C GLY A 73 0.03 11.23 6.45
N ASP A 74 0.82 12.12 7.00
CA ASP A 74 0.84 13.52 6.56
C ASP A 74 1.82 13.77 5.40
N ASP A 75 2.74 12.84 5.13
CA ASP A 75 3.79 12.99 4.11
C ASP A 75 4.08 11.66 3.38
N ASN A 76 3.29 11.37 2.34
CA ASN A 76 3.64 10.35 1.32
C ASN A 76 4.08 8.99 1.88
N TYR A 77 3.25 8.37 2.70
CA TYR A 77 3.58 7.11 3.37
C TYR A 77 4.81 7.23 4.28
N PHE A 78 4.82 8.30 5.05
CA PHE A 78 5.78 8.52 6.12
C PHE A 78 5.05 8.84 7.43
N PRO A 79 4.29 7.86 7.98
CA PRO A 79 3.47 8.09 9.16
C PRO A 79 4.34 8.29 10.41
N ALA A 80 4.01 9.30 11.20
CA ALA A 80 4.77 9.71 12.39
C ALA A 80 5.01 8.58 13.39
N ASN A 81 4.07 7.64 13.52
CA ASN A 81 4.16 6.51 14.45
C ASN A 81 5.26 5.50 14.10
N TYR A 82 5.71 5.46 12.85
CA TYR A 82 6.71 4.52 12.35
C TYR A 82 8.01 5.19 11.91
N SER A 83 8.04 6.52 11.86
CA SER A 83 9.14 7.28 11.25
C SER A 83 10.51 6.96 11.85
N ALA A 84 10.59 6.66 13.14
CA ALA A 84 11.87 6.35 13.81
C ALA A 84 12.51 5.02 13.34
N TYR A 85 11.72 4.10 12.77
CA TYR A 85 12.16 2.75 12.42
C TYR A 85 11.95 2.43 10.93
N LEU A 86 11.44 3.40 10.17
CA LEU A 86 11.01 3.19 8.81
C LEU A 86 12.20 2.99 7.86
N GLY A 87 12.13 1.92 7.07
CA GLY A 87 13.02 1.71 5.94
C GLY A 87 12.52 2.41 4.67
N ASN A 88 13.43 2.66 3.75
CA ASN A 88 13.07 3.14 2.42
C ASN A 88 12.25 2.10 1.65
N ASP A 89 12.50 0.82 1.88
CA ASP A 89 11.74 -0.30 1.35
C ASP A 89 10.32 -0.38 1.93
N ASP A 90 10.14 -0.13 3.22
CA ASP A 90 8.82 -0.06 3.86
C ASP A 90 7.94 1.02 3.20
N GLN A 91 8.48 2.22 3.00
CA GLN A 91 7.78 3.30 2.32
C GLN A 91 7.52 2.95 0.85
N MET A 92 8.47 2.29 0.19
CA MET A 92 8.34 1.89 -1.22
C MET A 92 7.19 0.90 -1.42
N ALA A 93 6.96 -0.04 -0.50
CA ALA A 93 5.85 -0.99 -0.61
C ALA A 93 4.50 -0.27 -0.76
N TRP A 94 4.26 0.78 0.01
CA TRP A 94 3.06 1.62 -0.12
C TRP A 94 3.06 2.48 -1.38
N GLY A 95 4.23 3.00 -1.77
CA GLY A 95 4.40 3.74 -3.02
C GLY A 95 4.09 2.88 -4.25
N LEU A 96 4.52 1.62 -4.25
CA LEU A 96 4.20 0.66 -5.31
C LEU A 96 2.71 0.32 -5.35
N ALA A 97 2.06 0.13 -4.19
CA ALA A 97 0.61 -0.06 -4.14
C ALA A 97 -0.14 1.13 -4.75
N ALA A 98 0.28 2.37 -4.43
CA ALA A 98 -0.32 3.57 -5.01
C ALA A 98 -0.04 3.67 -6.53
N MET A 99 1.15 3.30 -6.98
CA MET A 99 1.48 3.27 -8.42
C MET A 99 0.64 2.23 -9.17
N THR A 100 0.52 1.03 -8.62
CA THR A 100 -0.36 -0.02 -9.19
C THR A 100 -1.82 0.46 -9.27
N ALA A 101 -2.31 1.15 -8.25
CA ALA A 101 -3.65 1.74 -8.27
C ALA A 101 -3.81 2.79 -9.39
N ALA A 102 -2.79 3.63 -9.60
CA ALA A 102 -2.80 4.62 -10.67
C ALA A 102 -2.76 3.97 -12.07
N GLU A 103 -1.88 2.99 -12.27
CA GLU A 103 -1.72 2.28 -13.55
C GLU A 103 -2.98 1.50 -13.95
N LEU A 104 -3.62 0.85 -12.99
CA LEU A 104 -4.81 0.04 -13.24
C LEU A 104 -6.12 0.84 -13.22
N GLY A 105 -6.06 2.14 -12.95
CA GLY A 105 -7.25 3.00 -12.87
C GLY A 105 -8.16 2.64 -11.69
N TYR A 106 -7.56 2.25 -10.57
CA TYR A 106 -8.29 1.90 -9.35
C TYR A 106 -9.16 3.08 -8.88
N PRO A 107 -10.42 2.83 -8.46
CA PRO A 107 -11.31 3.90 -8.02
C PRO A 107 -10.68 4.80 -6.96
N GLN A 108 -10.83 6.11 -7.12
CA GLN A 108 -10.34 7.07 -6.15
C GLN A 108 -11.43 8.06 -5.73
N GLU A 109 -11.33 8.57 -4.54
CA GLU A 109 -12.21 9.62 -4.04
C GLU A 109 -11.73 10.99 -4.55
N THR A 110 -12.64 11.77 -5.16
CA THR A 110 -12.30 13.06 -5.75
C THR A 110 -11.82 14.11 -4.75
N SER A 111 -12.13 13.94 -3.47
CA SER A 111 -11.67 14.80 -2.38
C SER A 111 -10.27 14.47 -1.87
N MET A 112 -9.69 13.35 -2.33
CA MET A 112 -8.39 12.85 -1.87
C MET A 112 -7.32 13.07 -2.94
N LEU A 113 -6.05 12.97 -2.54
CA LEU A 113 -4.93 12.97 -3.47
C LEU A 113 -5.04 11.79 -4.43
N SER A 114 -4.68 11.99 -5.69
CA SER A 114 -4.68 10.89 -6.65
C SER A 114 -3.63 9.83 -6.30
N TRP A 115 -3.89 8.59 -6.70
CA TRP A 115 -2.94 7.50 -6.52
C TRP A 115 -1.59 7.81 -7.14
N LEU A 116 -1.58 8.44 -8.32
CA LEU A 116 -0.34 8.88 -8.98
C LEU A 116 0.39 9.94 -8.13
N THR A 117 -0.32 10.91 -7.57
CA THR A 117 0.29 11.94 -6.71
C THR A 117 0.96 11.32 -5.48
N LEU A 118 0.33 10.30 -4.88
CA LEU A 118 0.92 9.57 -3.74
C LEU A 118 2.17 8.78 -4.15
N ALA A 119 2.14 8.09 -5.28
CA ALA A 119 3.29 7.36 -5.79
C ALA A 119 4.46 8.30 -6.14
N GLU A 120 4.19 9.40 -6.84
CA GLU A 120 5.19 10.43 -7.13
C GLU A 120 5.79 11.03 -5.86
N GLY A 121 4.97 11.27 -4.86
CA GLY A 121 5.42 11.79 -3.56
C GLY A 121 6.44 10.85 -2.90
N VAL A 122 6.19 9.55 -2.88
CA VAL A 122 7.14 8.53 -2.38
C VAL A 122 8.43 8.55 -3.20
N PHE A 123 8.31 8.51 -4.54
CA PHE A 123 9.48 8.55 -5.43
C PHE A 123 10.34 9.78 -5.17
N GLN A 124 9.73 10.97 -5.12
CA GLN A 124 10.45 12.20 -4.86
C GLN A 124 11.09 12.24 -3.47
N ALA A 125 10.43 11.66 -2.45
CA ALA A 125 11.00 11.53 -1.13
C ALA A 125 12.27 10.68 -1.14
N GLN A 126 12.28 9.58 -1.89
CA GLN A 126 13.45 8.72 -2.03
C GLN A 126 14.56 9.35 -2.87
N VAL A 127 14.22 10.04 -3.96
CA VAL A 127 15.20 10.81 -4.74
C VAL A 127 15.94 11.83 -3.86
N ARG A 128 15.24 12.51 -2.95
CA ARG A 128 15.88 13.46 -2.01
C ARG A 128 16.83 12.80 -1.02
N ARG A 129 16.66 11.50 -0.75
CA ARG A 129 17.51 10.72 0.18
C ARG A 129 18.62 9.96 -0.54
N TRP A 130 18.70 10.06 -1.86
CA TRP A 130 19.75 9.39 -2.62
C TRP A 130 21.13 9.87 -2.19
N ASP A 131 21.95 8.97 -1.69
CA ASP A 131 23.36 9.24 -1.36
C ASP A 131 24.25 8.96 -2.56
N SER A 132 24.86 10.01 -3.10
CA SER A 132 25.80 9.92 -4.21
C SER A 132 27.26 9.72 -3.77
N GLN A 133 27.55 9.75 -2.48
CA GLN A 133 28.90 9.72 -1.96
C GLN A 133 29.37 8.30 -1.61
N SER A 134 28.45 7.41 -1.30
CA SER A 134 28.76 6.04 -0.89
C SER A 134 28.46 5.06 -2.03
N CYS A 135 29.33 4.09 -2.25
CA CYS A 135 29.14 2.94 -3.14
C CYS A 135 28.72 3.28 -4.59
N GLY A 136 29.04 4.48 -5.07
CA GLY A 136 28.62 4.93 -6.41
C GLY A 136 27.16 5.38 -6.50
N GLY A 137 26.48 5.54 -5.37
CA GLY A 137 25.12 5.98 -5.23
C GLY A 137 24.16 4.91 -4.71
N GLY A 138 23.20 5.31 -3.88
CA GLY A 138 22.21 4.40 -3.32
C GLY A 138 21.32 5.05 -2.26
N LEU A 139 20.44 4.23 -1.71
CA LEU A 139 19.64 4.57 -0.54
C LEU A 139 20.13 3.76 0.65
N TYR A 140 20.26 4.41 1.81
CA TYR A 140 20.40 3.67 3.05
C TYR A 140 19.13 2.86 3.30
N TRP A 141 19.24 1.75 4.01
CA TRP A 141 18.06 0.97 4.36
C TRP A 141 17.09 1.79 5.21
N GLN A 142 17.59 2.37 6.31
CA GLN A 142 16.75 3.23 7.14
C GLN A 142 16.72 4.68 6.62
N ILE A 143 15.57 5.32 6.81
CA ILE A 143 15.38 6.73 6.41
C ILE A 143 16.20 7.67 7.29
N PHE A 144 16.32 7.36 8.57
CA PHE A 144 17.23 8.05 9.47
C PHE A 144 18.47 7.17 9.68
N PRO A 145 19.65 7.60 9.21
CA PRO A 145 20.89 6.89 9.48
C PRO A 145 21.18 6.88 11.00
N TYR A 146 21.82 5.84 11.46
CA TYR A 146 22.22 5.62 12.86
C TYR A 146 23.16 6.71 13.38
#